data_dbe5c3adb70973d4faa9b024381f21ab
#
_entry.id   dbe5c3adb70973d4faa9b024381f21ab
#
_cell.length_a   1.000
_cell.length_b   1.000
_cell.length_c   1.000
_cell.angle_alpha   90.00
_cell.angle_beta   90.00
_cell.angle_gamma   90.00
#
_symmetry.space_group_name_H-M   'P 1'
#
loop_
_entity.id
_entity.type
_entity.pdbx_description
1 polymer ?
#
loop_
_entity_poly.entity_id
_entity_poly.type
_entity_poly.pdbx_seq_one_letter_code
_entity_poly.pdbx_strand_id
1 'polypeptide(L)'
;MTIKNNILLIIIFMITVVGLFINKLTTPRILSANELLANGLYLFESPKQISDFSFYSTNKTEYTKSDLIGKWTLMYFGFTRCPDECPTTMYQMSKLIKVLREKEFPLEDKQWVLVSIDPERDTPEDIDKYAKGFD
;
A
#
# COMPACT_ATOMS: atom_id res chain seq x y z
N MET A 1 30.20 -37.75 30.73
CA MET A 1 29.02 -36.99 30.26
C MET A 1 27.89 -37.99 30.12
N THR A 2 26.80 -37.87 30.87
CA THR A 2 25.73 -38.87 30.93
C THR A 2 24.84 -38.76 29.68
N ILE A 3 24.36 -39.88 29.13
CA ILE A 3 23.48 -39.92 27.95
C ILE A 3 22.30 -38.96 28.11
N LYS A 4 21.75 -38.78 29.32
CA LYS A 4 20.69 -37.80 29.61
C LYS A 4 21.10 -36.34 29.30
N ASN A 5 22.34 -35.95 29.60
CA ASN A 5 22.83 -34.60 29.32
C ASN A 5 22.97 -34.35 27.83
N ASN A 6 23.39 -35.37 27.07
CA ASN A 6 23.50 -35.23 25.60
C ASN A 6 22.12 -35.12 24.97
N ILE A 7 21.14 -35.88 25.42
CA ILE A 7 19.74 -35.77 24.94
C ILE A 7 19.17 -34.38 25.26
N LEU A 8 19.40 -33.87 26.46
CA LEU A 8 18.93 -32.53 26.86
C LEU A 8 19.54 -31.43 25.96
N LEU A 9 20.85 -31.52 25.67
CA LEU A 9 21.52 -30.57 24.77
C LEU A 9 20.96 -30.60 23.35
N ILE A 10 20.66 -31.78 22.82
CA ILE A 10 20.04 -31.93 21.50
C ILE A 10 18.64 -31.31 21.47
N ILE A 11 17.85 -31.52 22.51
CA ILE A 11 16.49 -30.94 22.60
C ILE A 11 16.57 -29.42 22.64
N ILE A 12 17.44 -28.85 23.48
CA ILE A 12 17.64 -27.38 23.57
C ILE A 12 18.08 -26.83 22.22
N PHE A 13 19.03 -27.49 21.54
CA PHE A 13 19.49 -27.08 20.21
C PHE A 13 18.34 -27.07 19.19
N MET A 14 17.54 -28.15 19.16
CA MET A 14 16.39 -28.24 18.26
C MET A 14 15.35 -27.13 18.52
N ILE A 15 15.03 -26.86 19.78
CA ILE A 15 14.09 -25.79 20.16
C ILE A 15 14.64 -24.42 19.71
N THR A 16 15.94 -24.18 19.90
CA THR A 16 16.57 -22.92 19.46
C THR A 16 16.53 -22.76 17.95
N VAL A 17 16.86 -23.80 17.19
CA VAL A 17 16.80 -23.77 15.72
C VAL A 17 15.38 -23.53 15.22
N VAL A 18 14.39 -24.24 15.77
CA VAL A 18 12.98 -24.06 15.41
C VAL A 18 12.51 -22.65 15.79
N GLY A 19 12.88 -22.14 16.96
CA GLY A 19 12.54 -20.79 17.39
C GLY A 19 13.12 -19.70 16.45
N LEU A 20 14.38 -19.83 16.06
CA LEU A 20 15.02 -18.93 15.08
C LEU A 20 14.37 -19.00 13.71
N PHE A 21 13.98 -20.20 13.29
CA PHE A 21 13.29 -20.41 12.01
C PHE A 21 11.91 -19.77 11.98
N ILE A 22 11.11 -19.98 13.06
CA ILE A 22 9.81 -19.34 13.21
C ILE A 22 9.95 -17.81 13.24
N ASN A 23 10.92 -17.29 14.01
CA ASN A 23 11.16 -15.85 14.08
C ASN A 23 11.50 -15.27 12.68
N LYS A 24 12.30 -15.97 11.88
CA LYS A 24 12.63 -15.55 10.51
C LYS A 24 11.42 -15.55 9.58
N LEU A 25 10.48 -16.48 9.76
CA LEU A 25 9.26 -16.56 8.95
C LEU A 25 8.23 -15.49 9.34
N THR A 26 8.17 -15.12 10.62
CA THR A 26 7.18 -14.15 11.13
C THR A 26 7.66 -12.70 11.05
N THR A 27 8.98 -12.46 10.92
CA THR A 27 9.51 -11.11 10.78
C THR A 27 9.22 -10.56 9.39
N PRO A 28 8.46 -9.46 9.25
CA PRO A 28 8.20 -8.87 7.96
C PRO A 28 9.51 -8.39 7.31
N ARG A 29 9.69 -8.70 6.03
CA ARG A 29 10.85 -8.24 5.28
C ARG A 29 10.71 -6.75 4.99
N ILE A 30 11.56 -5.94 5.58
CA ILE A 30 11.67 -4.51 5.22
C ILE A 30 12.60 -4.41 4.01
N LEU A 31 12.06 -3.92 2.89
CA LEU A 31 12.84 -3.69 1.68
C LEU A 31 13.81 -2.51 1.88
N SER A 32 15.03 -2.63 1.40
CA SER A 32 15.97 -1.53 1.38
C SER A 32 15.59 -0.46 0.36
N ALA A 33 16.09 0.78 0.53
CA ALA A 33 15.83 1.86 -0.41
C ALA A 33 16.27 1.51 -1.85
N ASN A 34 17.37 0.77 -2.01
CA ASN A 34 17.84 0.32 -3.31
C ASN A 34 16.92 -0.73 -3.95
N GLU A 35 16.38 -1.64 -3.15
CA GLU A 35 15.39 -2.62 -3.64
C GLU A 35 14.07 -1.95 -4.04
N LEU A 36 13.64 -0.92 -3.29
CA LEU A 36 12.47 -0.12 -3.63
C LEU A 36 12.68 0.62 -4.96
N LEU A 37 13.83 1.27 -5.12
CA LEU A 37 14.18 1.98 -6.36
C LEU A 37 14.25 1.04 -7.58
N ALA A 38 14.82 -0.15 -7.42
CA ALA A 38 14.86 -1.17 -8.47
C ALA A 38 13.45 -1.63 -8.90
N ASN A 39 12.46 -1.51 -8.02
CA ASN A 39 11.04 -1.79 -8.30
C ASN A 39 10.23 -0.52 -8.68
N GLY A 40 10.89 0.58 -9.03
CA GLY A 40 10.24 1.81 -9.46
C GLY A 40 9.71 2.70 -8.34
N LEU A 41 10.04 2.41 -7.08
CA LEU A 41 9.63 3.20 -5.92
C LEU A 41 10.77 4.10 -5.47
N TYR A 42 10.58 5.40 -5.52
CA TYR A 42 11.54 6.38 -5.01
C TYR A 42 11.17 6.81 -3.58
N LEU A 43 12.04 6.49 -2.65
CA LEU A 43 11.90 6.92 -1.26
C LEU A 43 12.69 8.23 -1.05
N PHE A 44 12.00 9.29 -0.61
CA PHE A 44 12.67 10.53 -0.27
C PHE A 44 13.44 10.38 1.05
N GLU A 45 14.70 10.83 1.10
CA GLU A 45 15.55 10.78 2.30
C GLU A 45 15.00 11.63 3.45
N SER A 46 14.26 12.69 3.11
CA SER A 46 13.58 13.54 4.09
C SER A 46 12.15 13.83 3.65
N PRO A 47 11.22 14.00 4.60
CA PRO A 47 9.85 14.36 4.29
C PRO A 47 9.81 15.67 3.50
N LYS A 48 9.08 15.68 2.37
CA LYS A 48 8.81 16.91 1.63
C LYS A 48 7.48 17.49 2.06
N GLN A 49 7.45 18.80 2.28
CA GLN A 49 6.21 19.50 2.51
C GLN A 49 5.43 19.59 1.19
N ILE A 50 4.16 19.21 1.25
CA ILE A 50 3.22 19.37 0.13
C ILE A 50 2.64 20.79 0.26
N SER A 51 2.64 21.53 -0.84
CA SER A 51 1.94 22.82 -0.94
C SER A 51 0.44 22.64 -0.74
N ASP A 52 -0.24 23.72 -0.35
CA ASP A 52 -1.69 23.69 -0.27
C ASP A 52 -2.30 23.48 -1.65
N PHE A 53 -3.33 22.65 -1.68
CA PHE A 53 -4.09 22.33 -2.88
C PHE A 53 -5.57 22.22 -2.54
N SER A 54 -6.41 22.31 -3.55
CA SER A 54 -7.84 22.05 -3.46
C SER A 54 -8.30 21.34 -4.70
N PHE A 55 -8.96 20.20 -4.51
CA PHE A 55 -9.65 19.43 -5.55
C PHE A 55 -11.13 19.35 -5.22
N TYR A 56 -11.97 19.17 -6.22
CA TYR A 56 -13.38 18.84 -6.02
C TYR A 56 -13.56 17.32 -6.09
N SER A 57 -14.14 16.75 -5.05
CA SER A 57 -14.50 15.34 -5.00
C SER A 57 -15.75 15.07 -5.88
N THR A 58 -15.98 13.81 -6.24
CA THR A 58 -17.15 13.40 -7.03
C THR A 58 -18.49 13.72 -6.35
N ASN A 59 -18.51 13.84 -5.02
CA ASN A 59 -19.67 14.32 -4.26
C ASN A 59 -19.75 15.84 -4.14
N LYS A 60 -18.93 16.59 -4.88
CA LYS A 60 -18.85 18.06 -4.89
C LYS A 60 -18.37 18.71 -3.58
N THR A 61 -17.75 17.94 -2.69
CA THR A 61 -17.05 18.48 -1.54
C THR A 61 -15.60 18.81 -1.90
N GLU A 62 -15.05 19.78 -1.21
CA GLU A 62 -13.64 20.15 -1.37
C GLU A 62 -12.76 19.08 -0.70
N TYR A 63 -11.70 18.67 -1.39
CA TYR A 63 -10.65 17.78 -0.88
C TYR A 63 -9.33 18.54 -0.85
N THR A 64 -8.75 18.65 0.31
CA THR A 64 -7.60 19.50 0.57
C THR A 64 -6.47 18.73 1.23
N LYS A 65 -5.36 19.42 1.48
CA LYS A 65 -4.24 18.89 2.25
C LYS A 65 -4.64 18.37 3.64
N SER A 66 -5.67 18.97 4.26
CA SER A 66 -6.18 18.54 5.57
C SER A 66 -6.71 17.11 5.56
N ASP A 67 -7.22 16.64 4.42
CA ASP A 67 -7.77 15.29 4.26
C ASP A 67 -6.68 14.21 4.20
N LEU A 68 -5.42 14.62 4.04
CA LEU A 68 -4.26 13.74 4.07
C LEU A 68 -3.73 13.50 5.49
N ILE A 69 -4.06 14.39 6.44
CA ILE A 69 -3.46 14.38 7.78
C ILE A 69 -3.94 13.13 8.53
N GLY A 70 -2.98 12.40 9.11
CA GLY A 70 -3.25 11.18 9.88
C GLY A 70 -3.58 9.95 9.05
N LYS A 71 -3.42 10.02 7.72
CA LYS A 71 -3.70 8.92 6.80
C LYS A 71 -2.51 8.59 5.90
N TRP A 72 -2.38 7.31 5.58
CA TRP A 72 -1.56 6.86 4.46
C TRP A 72 -2.36 6.96 3.18
N THR A 73 -1.93 7.82 2.28
CA THR A 73 -2.65 8.08 1.03
C THR A 73 -1.88 7.58 -0.17
N LEU A 74 -2.48 6.64 -0.90
CA LEU A 74 -2.03 6.29 -2.25
C LEU A 74 -2.81 7.14 -3.24
N MET A 75 -2.13 8.14 -3.82
CA MET A 75 -2.73 9.06 -4.79
C MET A 75 -2.29 8.69 -6.20
N TYR A 76 -3.25 8.47 -7.07
CA TYR A 76 -3.03 8.13 -8.47
C TYR A 76 -3.57 9.25 -9.38
N PHE A 77 -2.73 9.73 -10.28
CA PHE A 77 -3.09 10.74 -11.27
C PHE A 77 -3.38 10.07 -12.60
N GLY A 78 -4.63 10.15 -13.06
CA GLY A 78 -5.09 9.48 -14.27
C GLY A 78 -6.30 10.18 -14.88
N PHE A 79 -6.93 9.55 -15.87
CA PHE A 79 -8.14 10.07 -16.51
C PHE A 79 -9.01 8.90 -17.04
N THR A 80 -10.34 9.13 -17.15
CA THR A 80 -11.30 8.05 -17.42
C THR A 80 -11.23 7.47 -18.81
N ARG A 81 -10.73 8.23 -19.78
CA ARG A 81 -10.64 7.85 -21.20
C ARG A 81 -9.27 7.29 -21.61
N CYS A 82 -8.40 7.01 -20.63
CA CYS A 82 -7.13 6.36 -20.89
C CYS A 82 -7.37 4.91 -21.36
N PRO A 83 -6.82 4.50 -22.52
CA PRO A 83 -7.17 3.21 -23.11
C PRO A 83 -6.47 2.02 -22.46
N ASP A 84 -5.37 2.20 -21.73
CA ASP A 84 -4.48 1.10 -21.32
C ASP A 84 -3.96 1.26 -19.87
N GLU A 85 -3.07 2.22 -19.63
CA GLU A 85 -2.34 2.34 -18.36
C GLU A 85 -3.25 2.61 -17.15
N CYS A 86 -4.27 3.48 -17.31
CA CYS A 86 -5.14 3.83 -16.21
C CYS A 86 -6.01 2.66 -15.75
N PRO A 87 -6.72 1.93 -16.63
CA PRO A 87 -7.51 0.78 -16.19
C PRO A 87 -6.61 -0.33 -15.62
N THR A 88 -5.42 -0.54 -16.16
CA THR A 88 -4.44 -1.51 -15.62
C THR A 88 -4.02 -1.12 -14.20
N THR A 89 -3.68 0.14 -13.96
CA THR A 89 -3.30 0.64 -12.63
C THR A 89 -4.45 0.54 -11.63
N MET A 90 -5.67 0.94 -12.02
CA MET A 90 -6.86 0.83 -11.18
C MET A 90 -7.16 -0.64 -10.80
N TYR A 91 -7.04 -1.56 -11.74
CA TYR A 91 -7.17 -3.00 -11.47
C TYR A 91 -6.13 -3.50 -10.47
N GLN A 92 -4.85 -3.08 -10.60
CA GLN A 92 -3.80 -3.45 -9.65
C GLN A 92 -4.06 -2.87 -8.25
N MET A 93 -4.58 -1.64 -8.15
CA MET A 93 -4.98 -1.04 -6.87
C MET A 93 -6.12 -1.81 -6.22
N SER A 94 -7.17 -2.14 -6.96
CA SER A 94 -8.29 -2.97 -6.48
C SER A 94 -7.79 -4.34 -5.97
N LYS A 95 -6.92 -4.99 -6.74
CA LYS A 95 -6.31 -6.26 -6.33
C LYS A 95 -5.48 -6.13 -5.05
N LEU A 96 -4.70 -5.06 -4.90
CA LEU A 96 -3.94 -4.78 -3.69
C LEU A 96 -4.87 -4.64 -2.47
N ILE A 97 -5.95 -3.87 -2.60
CA ILE A 97 -6.93 -3.66 -1.52
C ILE A 97 -7.55 -4.99 -1.09
N LYS A 98 -7.94 -5.85 -2.05
CA LYS A 98 -8.48 -7.18 -1.77
C LYS A 98 -7.50 -8.05 -0.98
N VAL A 99 -6.24 -8.10 -1.41
CA VAL A 99 -5.18 -8.87 -0.72
C VAL A 99 -4.93 -8.34 0.69
N LEU A 100 -4.95 -7.01 0.89
CA LEU A 100 -4.79 -6.42 2.21
C LEU A 100 -5.96 -6.77 3.14
N ARG A 101 -7.20 -6.75 2.64
CA ARG A 101 -8.40 -7.18 3.39
C ARG A 101 -8.33 -8.67 3.76
N GLU A 102 -7.97 -9.54 2.82
CA GLU A 102 -7.81 -10.99 3.06
C GLU A 102 -6.75 -11.30 4.12
N LYS A 103 -5.73 -10.45 4.24
CA LYS A 103 -4.68 -10.55 5.26
C LYS A 103 -5.00 -9.82 6.56
N GLU A 104 -6.24 -9.35 6.72
CA GLU A 104 -6.68 -8.59 7.89
C GLU A 104 -5.78 -7.38 8.21
N PHE A 105 -5.18 -6.79 7.15
CA PHE A 105 -4.35 -5.61 7.32
C PHE A 105 -5.23 -4.40 7.69
N PRO A 106 -4.85 -3.60 8.72
CA PRO A 106 -5.64 -2.45 9.14
C PRO A 106 -5.69 -1.40 8.02
N LEU A 107 -6.92 -1.01 7.62
CA LEU A 107 -7.17 -0.07 6.52
C LEU A 107 -7.81 1.25 6.99
N GLU A 108 -8.06 1.41 8.29
CA GLU A 108 -8.81 2.53 8.87
C GLU A 108 -8.09 3.87 8.64
N ASP A 109 -6.76 3.86 8.63
CA ASP A 109 -5.89 5.01 8.36
C ASP A 109 -5.35 5.03 6.92
N LYS A 110 -5.92 4.24 6.02
CA LYS A 110 -5.51 4.16 4.60
C LYS A 110 -6.58 4.75 3.71
N GLN A 111 -6.15 5.46 2.66
CA GLN A 111 -7.05 5.95 1.63
C GLN A 111 -6.42 5.85 0.25
N TRP A 112 -7.28 5.62 -0.74
CA TRP A 112 -6.93 5.55 -2.16
C TRP A 112 -7.66 6.67 -2.87
N VAL A 113 -6.92 7.49 -3.60
CA VAL A 113 -7.45 8.70 -4.24
C VAL A 113 -7.06 8.69 -5.71
N LEU A 114 -8.05 8.67 -6.58
CA LEU A 114 -7.87 8.94 -8.01
C LEU A 114 -8.09 10.43 -8.26
N VAL A 115 -7.11 11.09 -8.85
CA VAL A 115 -7.18 12.50 -9.27
C VAL A 115 -7.18 12.56 -10.78
N SER A 116 -8.23 13.12 -11.38
CA SER A 116 -8.25 13.34 -12.83
C SER A 116 -7.30 14.47 -13.22
N ILE A 117 -6.49 14.20 -14.25
CA ILE A 117 -5.62 15.19 -14.89
C ILE A 117 -6.25 15.77 -16.17
N ASP A 118 -7.50 15.42 -16.43
CA ASP A 118 -8.26 15.86 -17.63
C ASP A 118 -9.63 16.44 -17.21
N PRO A 119 -9.65 17.49 -16.39
CA PRO A 119 -10.88 18.03 -15.80
C PRO A 119 -11.86 18.61 -16.82
N GLU A 120 -11.42 18.88 -18.05
CA GLU A 120 -12.28 19.37 -19.13
C GLU A 120 -13.18 18.27 -19.71
N ARG A 121 -12.73 17.01 -19.65
CA ARG A 121 -13.43 15.85 -20.23
C ARG A 121 -13.96 14.86 -19.21
N ASP A 122 -13.41 14.87 -18.01
CA ASP A 122 -13.81 13.98 -16.92
C ASP A 122 -14.78 14.72 -15.99
N THR A 123 -16.06 14.44 -16.12
CA THR A 123 -17.04 14.94 -15.16
C THR A 123 -16.94 14.19 -13.82
N PRO A 124 -17.40 14.76 -12.69
CA PRO A 124 -17.47 14.04 -11.42
C PRO A 124 -18.21 12.71 -11.52
N GLU A 125 -19.27 12.66 -12.31
CA GLU A 125 -20.07 11.47 -12.57
C GLU A 125 -19.29 10.40 -13.35
N ASP A 126 -18.48 10.81 -14.35
CA ASP A 126 -17.61 9.90 -15.13
C ASP A 126 -16.54 9.29 -14.23
N ILE A 127 -15.90 10.10 -13.38
CA ILE A 127 -14.86 9.64 -12.44
C ILE A 127 -15.46 8.65 -11.43
N ASP A 128 -16.62 8.97 -10.85
CA ASP A 128 -17.31 8.10 -9.89
C ASP A 128 -17.67 6.74 -10.52
N LYS A 129 -18.27 6.77 -11.72
CA LYS A 129 -18.60 5.56 -12.47
C LYS A 129 -17.36 4.74 -12.81
N TYR A 130 -16.28 5.41 -13.24
CA TYR A 130 -15.03 4.76 -13.58
C TYR A 130 -14.41 4.07 -12.36
N ALA A 131 -14.29 4.78 -11.24
CA ALA A 131 -13.72 4.23 -10.01
C ALA A 131 -14.51 3.03 -9.49
N LYS A 132 -15.86 3.10 -9.47
CA LYS A 132 -16.74 2.00 -9.07
C LYS A 132 -16.62 0.75 -9.94
N GLY A 133 -16.13 0.87 -11.16
CA GLY A 133 -15.87 -0.27 -12.04
C GLY A 133 -14.73 -1.18 -11.55
N PHE A 134 -13.95 -0.74 -10.55
CA PHE A 134 -12.82 -1.47 -10.00
C PHE A 134 -12.99 -1.87 -8.52
N ASP A 135 -14.13 -1.62 -7.90
CA ASP A 135 -14.44 -2.00 -6.51
C ASP A 135 -14.67 -3.51 -6.34
#